data_d0084721783c7b01d0c52d8438041757
#
_entry.id   d0084721783c7b01d0c52d8438041757
#
_cell.length_a   1.000
_cell.length_b   1.000
_cell.length_c   1.000
_cell.angle_alpha   90.00
_cell.angle_beta   90.00
_cell.angle_gamma   90.00
#
_symmetry.space_group_name_H-M   'P 1'
#
loop_
_entity.id
_entity.type
_entity.pdbx_description
1 polymer ?
#
loop_
_entity_poly.entity_id
_entity_poly.type
_entity_poly.pdbx_seq_one_letter_code
_entity_poly.pdbx_strand_id
1 'polypeptide(L)'
;MGLELKGKHSEMMLSLLQSWTLRDENGIDGDDLKLVIHSSDIDGLPPKGEKYTVYLDEVNRGVFQISGRQFSVEPRTITITMTVSPFSIKDNSGFRERKSMSWNKATLGQVVSDCVSQHGFVPFVAPELQKIEIESLHRLDESTLPFLRKLAKRYDAIAKPVEDRFVFVPIGQRSTSSGKDIQSITLSLPDENKSLNSNFVNVSGDLDGRNDFSGVKAFYLDPTDSSRKEVSIGTAPFKRLGQDKNNQQEADQACHAELRKIQRQGRKVTIQAPAIATAFAEGHVILDSSFPSVAQGTYSIDSVSLSGAGKQATRMTLQATLMGE
;
A
#
# COMPACT_ATOMS: atom_id res chain seq x y z
N MET A 1 11.29 -12.31 -17.81
CA MET A 1 11.23 -11.04 -17.07
C MET A 1 12.46 -10.94 -16.19
N GLY A 2 13.27 -9.87 -16.34
CA GLY A 2 14.56 -9.71 -15.69
C GLY A 2 14.58 -8.56 -14.69
N LEU A 3 15.22 -8.77 -13.53
CA LEU A 3 15.54 -7.71 -12.56
C LEU A 3 16.78 -6.95 -13.04
N GLU A 4 16.70 -5.63 -13.09
CA GLU A 4 17.80 -4.72 -13.34
C GLU A 4 17.92 -3.71 -12.20
N LEU A 5 19.17 -3.38 -11.87
CA LEU A 5 19.52 -2.37 -10.89
C LEU A 5 20.43 -1.34 -11.55
N LYS A 6 20.13 -0.06 -11.40
CA LYS A 6 21.04 1.03 -11.80
C LYS A 6 21.57 1.74 -10.57
N GLY A 7 22.87 1.58 -10.31
CA GLY A 7 23.56 2.14 -9.16
C GLY A 7 24.99 1.62 -9.07
N LYS A 8 25.70 2.01 -8.03
CA LYS A 8 27.09 1.64 -7.82
C LYS A 8 27.20 0.12 -7.54
N HIS A 9 28.11 -0.56 -8.22
CA HIS A 9 28.32 -2.02 -8.10
C HIS A 9 27.12 -2.91 -8.42
N SER A 10 26.09 -2.38 -9.12
CA SER A 10 24.87 -3.15 -9.45
C SER A 10 25.14 -4.38 -10.30
N GLU A 11 26.05 -4.31 -11.27
CA GLU A 11 26.42 -5.46 -12.11
C GLU A 11 27.01 -6.61 -11.29
N MET A 12 27.92 -6.29 -10.34
CA MET A 12 28.50 -7.28 -9.44
C MET A 12 27.44 -7.91 -8.55
N MET A 13 26.54 -7.11 -7.95
CA MET A 13 25.45 -7.66 -7.13
C MET A 13 24.52 -8.57 -7.93
N LEU A 14 24.19 -8.19 -9.17
CA LEU A 14 23.33 -8.99 -10.04
C LEU A 14 24.00 -10.25 -10.58
N SER A 15 25.34 -10.27 -10.75
CA SER A 15 26.06 -11.47 -11.18
C SER A 15 26.08 -12.58 -10.13
N LEU A 16 25.99 -12.21 -8.86
CA LEU A 16 26.06 -13.11 -7.70
C LEU A 16 24.68 -13.32 -7.05
N LEU A 17 23.63 -12.77 -7.66
CA LEU A 17 22.28 -12.84 -7.13
C LEU A 17 21.73 -14.27 -7.16
N GLN A 18 21.34 -14.78 -6.01
CA GLN A 18 20.68 -16.09 -5.87
C GLN A 18 19.17 -15.98 -6.00
N SER A 19 18.57 -15.06 -5.24
CA SER A 19 17.13 -14.84 -5.23
C SER A 19 16.81 -13.41 -4.82
N TRP A 20 15.60 -12.99 -5.14
CA TRP A 20 15.09 -11.69 -4.74
C TRP A 20 13.58 -11.71 -4.54
N THR A 21 13.11 -10.77 -3.75
CA THR A 21 11.68 -10.50 -3.56
C THR A 21 11.47 -8.99 -3.54
N LEU A 22 10.59 -8.53 -4.43
CA LEU A 22 10.11 -7.14 -4.46
C LEU A 22 8.67 -7.14 -3.95
N ARG A 23 8.41 -6.35 -2.92
CA ARG A 23 7.06 -6.09 -2.40
C ARG A 23 6.68 -4.67 -2.69
N ASP A 24 5.48 -4.51 -3.19
CA ASP A 24 4.83 -3.23 -3.48
C ASP A 24 3.49 -3.23 -2.74
N GLU A 25 3.33 -2.30 -1.83
CA GLU A 25 2.22 -2.25 -0.88
C GLU A 25 1.36 -1.00 -1.12
N ASN A 26 0.10 -1.07 -0.80
CA ASN A 26 -0.85 0.04 -1.00
C ASN A 26 -0.68 1.21 0.00
N GLY A 27 0.54 1.46 0.49
CA GLY A 27 0.87 2.61 1.34
C GLY A 27 0.59 2.44 2.84
N ILE A 28 0.07 1.28 3.27
CA ILE A 28 -0.03 0.94 4.71
C ILE A 28 1.35 0.48 5.21
N ASP A 29 1.99 -0.41 4.48
CA ASP A 29 3.37 -0.82 4.68
C ASP A 29 4.28 -0.17 3.62
N GLY A 30 5.57 -0.21 3.78
CA GLY A 30 6.49 0.37 2.80
C GLY A 30 6.95 -0.67 1.80
N ASP A 31 7.16 -0.24 0.56
CA ASP A 31 7.73 -1.10 -0.47
C ASP A 31 9.14 -1.51 -0.10
N ASP A 32 9.48 -2.77 -0.33
CA ASP A 32 10.79 -3.31 -0.07
C ASP A 32 11.30 -4.22 -1.20
N LEU A 33 12.61 -4.19 -1.41
CA LEU A 33 13.33 -5.12 -2.26
C LEU A 33 14.37 -5.85 -1.41
N LYS A 34 14.25 -7.16 -1.35
CA LYS A 34 15.20 -8.03 -0.67
C LYS A 34 16.01 -8.80 -1.71
N LEU A 35 17.34 -8.70 -1.63
CA LEU A 35 18.28 -9.42 -2.48
C LEU A 35 19.06 -10.41 -1.62
N VAL A 36 19.20 -11.65 -2.07
CA VAL A 36 20.08 -12.65 -1.47
C VAL A 36 21.22 -12.92 -2.45
N ILE A 37 22.44 -12.62 -2.05
CA ILE A 37 23.65 -12.65 -2.89
C ILE A 37 24.59 -13.71 -2.34
N HIS A 38 25.20 -14.51 -3.21
CA HIS A 38 26.28 -15.39 -2.84
C HIS A 38 27.55 -14.58 -2.52
N SER A 39 28.21 -14.86 -1.40
CA SER A 39 29.29 -14.00 -0.88
C SER A 39 30.63 -14.68 -0.75
N SER A 40 30.86 -15.83 -1.41
CA SER A 40 32.13 -16.57 -1.31
C SER A 40 33.35 -15.74 -1.69
N ASP A 41 33.19 -14.86 -2.68
CA ASP A 41 34.27 -14.08 -3.30
C ASP A 41 34.15 -12.59 -3.04
N ILE A 42 33.28 -12.18 -2.11
CA ILE A 42 33.08 -10.78 -1.75
C ILE A 42 33.64 -10.54 -0.36
N ASP A 43 34.58 -9.59 -0.28
CA ASP A 43 35.03 -9.00 0.97
C ASP A 43 34.41 -7.62 1.13
N GLY A 44 33.48 -7.50 2.08
CA GLY A 44 32.79 -6.25 2.39
C GLY A 44 31.28 -6.26 2.10
N LEU A 45 30.61 -5.24 2.58
CA LEU A 45 29.17 -5.01 2.42
C LEU A 45 28.93 -3.64 1.76
N PRO A 46 27.96 -3.53 0.84
CA PRO A 46 27.61 -2.24 0.28
C PRO A 46 27.20 -1.26 1.40
N PRO A 47 27.55 0.03 1.30
CA PRO A 47 27.26 1.01 2.35
C PRO A 47 25.74 1.19 2.52
N LYS A 48 25.31 1.33 3.78
CA LYS A 48 23.93 1.68 4.09
C LYS A 48 23.61 3.07 3.54
N GLY A 49 22.42 3.24 2.97
CA GLY A 49 21.98 4.49 2.41
C GLY A 49 22.26 4.66 0.91
N GLU A 50 22.98 3.73 0.28
CA GLU A 50 23.21 3.76 -1.18
C GLU A 50 21.91 3.51 -1.94
N LYS A 51 21.71 4.25 -3.04
CA LYS A 51 20.46 4.25 -3.82
C LYS A 51 20.60 3.50 -5.12
N TYR A 52 19.55 2.81 -5.50
CA TYR A 52 19.42 2.04 -6.74
C TYR A 52 18.07 2.31 -7.38
N THR A 53 18.06 2.56 -8.69
CA THR A 53 16.82 2.52 -9.46
C THR A 53 16.56 1.08 -9.89
N VAL A 54 15.37 0.58 -9.60
CA VAL A 54 14.98 -0.82 -9.82
C VAL A 54 14.09 -0.89 -11.05
N TYR A 55 14.37 -1.82 -11.94
CA TYR A 55 13.56 -2.12 -13.13
C TYR A 55 13.23 -3.59 -13.20
N LEU A 56 12.06 -3.89 -13.76
CA LEU A 56 11.63 -5.23 -14.18
C LEU A 56 11.22 -5.16 -15.66
N ASP A 57 11.99 -5.77 -16.56
CA ASP A 57 11.80 -5.66 -18.01
C ASP A 57 11.51 -4.22 -18.44
N GLU A 58 12.43 -3.31 -18.20
CA GLU A 58 12.34 -1.88 -18.53
C GLU A 58 11.27 -1.09 -17.72
N VAL A 59 10.36 -1.77 -17.02
CA VAL A 59 9.37 -1.09 -16.16
C VAL A 59 10.05 -0.57 -14.90
N ASN A 60 10.05 0.75 -14.73
CA ASN A 60 10.62 1.40 -13.56
C ASN A 60 9.77 1.11 -12.31
N ARG A 61 10.40 0.50 -11.29
CA ARG A 61 9.76 0.17 -10.01
C ARG A 61 10.09 1.17 -8.91
N GLY A 62 10.86 2.22 -9.22
CA GLY A 62 11.22 3.28 -8.28
C GLY A 62 12.67 3.24 -7.82
N VAL A 63 13.00 4.19 -6.95
CA VAL A 63 14.33 4.32 -6.34
C VAL A 63 14.31 3.75 -4.93
N PHE A 64 15.14 2.75 -4.71
CA PHE A 64 15.29 2.04 -3.43
C PHE A 64 16.62 2.39 -2.78
N GLN A 65 16.64 2.43 -1.46
CA GLN A 65 17.83 2.70 -0.67
C GLN A 65 18.14 1.55 0.27
N ILE A 66 19.41 1.16 0.38
CA ILE A 66 19.83 0.11 1.32
C ILE A 66 19.50 0.53 2.75
N SER A 67 18.57 -0.19 3.36
CA SER A 67 18.10 0.03 4.73
C SER A 67 18.64 -1.02 5.71
N GLY A 68 18.87 -2.25 5.24
CA GLY A 68 19.33 -3.38 6.04
C GLY A 68 20.35 -4.25 5.31
N ARG A 69 21.24 -4.87 6.08
CA ARG A 69 22.26 -5.79 5.59
C ARG A 69 22.44 -6.88 6.62
N GLN A 70 22.42 -8.12 6.17
CA GLN A 70 22.63 -9.31 6.99
C GLN A 70 23.64 -10.23 6.27
N PHE A 71 24.41 -10.97 7.01
CA PHE A 71 25.29 -11.99 6.45
C PHE A 71 25.02 -13.35 7.10
N SER A 72 25.28 -14.41 6.35
CA SER A 72 25.32 -15.78 6.84
C SER A 72 26.67 -16.39 6.46
N VAL A 73 27.21 -17.21 7.35
CA VAL A 73 28.48 -17.92 7.13
C VAL A 73 28.23 -19.27 6.46
N GLU A 74 27.09 -19.90 6.77
CA GLU A 74 26.68 -21.18 6.18
C GLU A 74 25.17 -21.17 5.91
N PRO A 75 24.74 -21.12 4.64
CA PRO A 75 25.56 -20.87 3.45
C PRO A 75 26.11 -19.44 3.43
N ARG A 76 27.24 -19.22 2.72
CA ARG A 76 27.86 -17.89 2.59
C ARG A 76 26.98 -16.98 1.74
N THR A 77 26.16 -16.18 2.39
CA THR A 77 25.26 -15.23 1.72
C THR A 77 25.25 -13.88 2.39
N ILE A 78 24.96 -12.86 1.57
CA ILE A 78 24.62 -11.51 2.03
C ILE A 78 23.16 -11.26 1.65
N THR A 79 22.37 -10.88 2.62
CA THR A 79 21.01 -10.39 2.38
C THR A 79 20.99 -8.87 2.48
N ILE A 80 20.61 -8.21 1.40
CA ILE A 80 20.47 -6.76 1.31
C ILE A 80 18.97 -6.45 1.28
N THR A 81 18.52 -5.65 2.22
CA THR A 81 17.16 -5.10 2.23
C THR A 81 17.22 -3.66 1.79
N MET A 82 16.45 -3.33 0.78
CA MET A 82 16.29 -1.97 0.28
C MET A 82 14.84 -1.55 0.45
N THR A 83 14.61 -0.31 0.83
CA THR A 83 13.25 0.25 0.97
C THR A 83 13.14 1.48 0.08
N VAL A 84 11.95 1.72 -0.48
CA VAL A 84 11.68 3.00 -1.12
C VAL A 84 11.91 4.07 -0.07
N SER A 85 12.86 4.95 -0.34
CA SER A 85 13.17 6.04 0.57
C SER A 85 12.29 7.23 0.24
N PRO A 86 11.32 7.56 1.08
CA PRO A 86 10.58 8.81 0.93
C PRO A 86 11.43 10.05 1.22
N PHE A 87 12.69 9.84 1.61
CA PHE A 87 13.53 10.90 2.14
C PHE A 87 14.44 11.48 1.06
N SER A 88 14.30 12.77 0.79
CA SER A 88 15.34 13.48 0.05
C SER A 88 16.62 13.52 0.90
N ILE A 89 17.78 13.52 0.25
CA ILE A 89 19.11 13.63 0.91
C ILE A 89 19.20 14.89 1.80
N LYS A 90 18.31 15.86 1.59
CA LYS A 90 18.27 17.13 2.32
C LYS A 90 17.60 17.05 3.69
N ASP A 91 16.84 16.00 3.97
CA ASP A 91 16.13 15.85 5.23
C ASP A 91 16.79 14.77 6.09
N ASN A 92 17.80 15.14 6.87
CA ASN A 92 18.53 14.24 7.77
C ASN A 92 17.68 13.74 8.94
N SER A 93 16.68 14.49 9.36
CA SER A 93 15.70 14.10 10.41
C SER A 93 14.50 13.38 9.80
N GLY A 94 14.07 13.82 8.64
CA GLY A 94 13.03 13.26 7.81
C GLY A 94 11.75 12.95 8.56
N PHE A 95 11.00 12.03 8.03
CA PHE A 95 9.78 11.51 8.66
C PHE A 95 10.00 10.77 9.98
N ARG A 96 11.25 10.55 10.41
CA ARG A 96 11.59 9.81 11.65
C ARG A 96 11.57 10.67 12.90
N GLU A 97 11.75 11.99 12.75
CA GLU A 97 11.72 12.88 13.89
C GLU A 97 10.32 12.89 14.51
N ARG A 98 10.28 12.70 15.82
CA ARG A 98 9.03 12.76 16.57
C ARG A 98 8.69 14.21 16.86
N LYS A 99 7.47 14.59 16.60
CA LYS A 99 6.97 15.95 16.80
C LYS A 99 5.61 15.92 17.45
N SER A 100 5.31 16.96 18.23
CA SER A 100 3.98 17.23 18.75
C SER A 100 3.41 18.42 17.99
N MET A 101 2.20 18.26 17.47
CA MET A 101 1.45 19.27 16.73
C MET A 101 -0.02 19.18 17.11
N SER A 102 -0.72 20.29 17.07
CA SER A 102 -2.15 20.35 17.35
C SER A 102 -2.84 21.18 16.30
N TRP A 103 -3.97 20.69 15.83
CA TRP A 103 -4.85 21.40 14.90
C TRP A 103 -6.21 21.58 15.54
N ASN A 104 -6.73 22.81 15.47
CA ASN A 104 -8.07 23.17 15.93
C ASN A 104 -8.79 23.85 14.77
N LYS A 105 -9.97 23.35 14.42
CA LYS A 105 -10.78 23.84 13.29
C LYS A 105 -9.96 23.90 11.97
N ALA A 106 -9.32 22.79 11.63
CA ALA A 106 -8.56 22.65 10.41
C ALA A 106 -9.24 21.67 9.45
N THR A 107 -8.88 21.68 8.17
CA THR A 107 -9.29 20.64 7.23
C THR A 107 -8.29 19.50 7.20
N LEU A 108 -8.74 18.29 6.80
CA LEU A 108 -7.84 17.15 6.63
C LEU A 108 -6.73 17.47 5.62
N GLY A 109 -7.06 18.19 4.52
CA GLY A 109 -6.08 18.65 3.55
C GLY A 109 -5.01 19.54 4.17
N GLN A 110 -5.38 20.46 5.07
CA GLN A 110 -4.43 21.30 5.78
C GLN A 110 -3.53 20.47 6.72
N VAL A 111 -4.09 19.54 7.48
CA VAL A 111 -3.32 18.66 8.36
C VAL A 111 -2.26 17.88 7.58
N VAL A 112 -2.64 17.28 6.44
CA VAL A 112 -1.71 16.55 5.58
C VAL A 112 -0.63 17.49 5.03
N SER A 113 -1.03 18.66 4.52
CA SER A 113 -0.11 19.67 3.99
C SER A 113 0.92 20.11 5.02
N ASP A 114 0.49 20.48 6.23
CA ASP A 114 1.39 20.89 7.32
C ASP A 114 2.39 19.81 7.70
N CYS A 115 1.96 18.55 7.63
CA CYS A 115 2.83 17.42 7.93
C CYS A 115 3.88 17.15 6.86
N VAL A 116 3.56 17.29 5.56
CA VAL A 116 4.43 16.80 4.48
C VAL A 116 5.26 17.89 3.82
N SER A 117 4.77 19.14 3.78
CA SER A 117 5.47 20.26 3.13
C SER A 117 6.83 20.56 3.79
N GLN A 118 6.93 20.38 5.12
CA GLN A 118 8.19 20.53 5.86
C GLN A 118 9.27 19.53 5.41
N HIS A 119 8.88 18.43 4.74
CA HIS A 119 9.78 17.41 4.20
C HIS A 119 10.02 17.56 2.70
N GLY A 120 9.50 18.63 2.08
CA GLY A 120 9.70 18.95 0.67
C GLY A 120 8.76 18.22 -0.29
N PHE A 121 7.70 17.56 0.22
CA PHE A 121 6.68 16.94 -0.63
C PHE A 121 5.55 17.90 -0.96
N VAL A 122 5.04 17.80 -2.18
CA VAL A 122 3.80 18.47 -2.60
C VAL A 122 2.62 17.60 -2.13
N PRO A 123 1.72 18.09 -1.25
CA PRO A 123 0.57 17.32 -0.80
C PRO A 123 -0.43 17.13 -1.94
N PHE A 124 -0.89 15.90 -2.12
CA PHE A 124 -2.03 15.57 -2.97
C PHE A 124 -3.07 14.84 -2.13
N VAL A 125 -4.14 15.53 -1.80
CA VAL A 125 -5.27 14.99 -1.04
C VAL A 125 -6.48 14.95 -1.95
N ALA A 126 -7.16 13.79 -2.03
CA ALA A 126 -8.36 13.65 -2.83
C ALA A 126 -9.42 14.71 -2.45
N PRO A 127 -10.14 15.30 -3.43
CA PRO A 127 -11.07 16.41 -3.18
C PRO A 127 -12.13 16.13 -2.11
N GLU A 128 -12.62 14.89 -2.04
CA GLU A 128 -13.59 14.44 -1.04
C GLU A 128 -13.02 14.34 0.37
N LEU A 129 -11.72 14.08 0.51
CA LEU A 129 -11.03 14.04 1.78
C LEU A 129 -10.50 15.41 2.20
N GLN A 130 -10.08 16.21 1.23
CA GLN A 130 -9.44 17.51 1.46
C GLN A 130 -10.28 18.46 2.31
N LYS A 131 -11.60 18.44 2.11
CA LYS A 131 -12.56 19.36 2.73
C LYS A 131 -13.12 18.90 4.08
N ILE A 132 -12.71 17.70 4.54
CA ILE A 132 -13.21 17.17 5.82
C ILE A 132 -12.73 18.08 6.95
N GLU A 133 -13.66 18.63 7.68
CA GLU A 133 -13.39 19.50 8.83
C GLU A 133 -13.01 18.65 10.05
N ILE A 134 -11.98 19.09 10.76
CA ILE A 134 -11.44 18.47 11.96
C ILE A 134 -11.49 19.51 13.07
N GLU A 135 -12.36 19.31 14.04
CA GLU A 135 -12.49 20.22 15.18
C GLU A 135 -11.24 20.26 16.05
N SER A 136 -10.69 19.09 16.34
CA SER A 136 -9.47 18.96 17.12
C SER A 136 -8.71 17.68 16.75
N LEU A 137 -7.42 17.81 16.53
CA LEU A 137 -6.52 16.67 16.24
C LEU A 137 -5.16 16.94 16.86
N HIS A 138 -4.64 15.95 17.55
CA HIS A 138 -3.33 16.01 18.18
C HIS A 138 -2.42 14.93 17.62
N ARG A 139 -1.20 15.32 17.30
CA ARG A 139 -0.05 14.45 17.07
C ARG A 139 0.85 14.60 18.31
N LEU A 140 1.02 13.55 19.10
CA LEU A 140 1.75 13.58 20.35
C LEU A 140 2.97 12.67 20.23
N ASP A 141 4.15 13.28 20.15
CA ASP A 141 5.44 12.57 20.08
C ASP A 141 5.45 11.42 19.06
N GLU A 142 4.85 11.65 17.89
CA GLU A 142 4.81 10.69 16.78
C GLU A 142 5.65 11.20 15.60
N SER A 143 6.25 10.29 14.84
CA SER A 143 6.86 10.61 13.55
C SER A 143 5.81 10.80 12.46
N THR A 144 6.16 11.56 11.40
CA THR A 144 5.17 12.01 10.39
C THR A 144 4.46 10.86 9.69
N LEU A 145 5.20 9.85 9.20
CA LEU A 145 4.62 8.79 8.39
C LEU A 145 3.67 7.87 9.18
N PRO A 146 4.01 7.36 10.37
CA PRO A 146 3.08 6.63 11.21
C PRO A 146 1.82 7.42 11.56
N PHE A 147 1.96 8.72 11.87
CA PHE A 147 0.81 9.58 12.13
C PHE A 147 -0.13 9.67 10.92
N LEU A 148 0.40 9.94 9.72
CA LEU A 148 -0.40 10.04 8.50
C LEU A 148 -1.02 8.69 8.10
N ARG A 149 -0.33 7.57 8.31
CA ARG A 149 -0.87 6.23 8.09
C ARG A 149 -2.02 5.89 9.05
N LYS A 150 -1.88 6.26 10.32
CA LYS A 150 -2.95 6.13 11.32
C LYS A 150 -4.16 6.99 10.93
N LEU A 151 -3.92 8.21 10.44
CA LEU A 151 -4.96 9.09 9.95
C LEU A 151 -5.64 8.51 8.70
N ALA A 152 -4.87 7.99 7.75
CA ALA A 152 -5.39 7.33 6.55
C ALA A 152 -6.30 6.13 6.89
N LYS A 153 -5.90 5.29 7.83
CA LYS A 153 -6.75 4.18 8.32
C LYS A 153 -8.11 4.64 8.86
N ARG A 154 -8.16 5.82 9.48
CA ARG A 154 -9.40 6.40 10.01
C ARG A 154 -10.38 6.79 8.90
N TYR A 155 -9.86 7.21 7.75
CA TYR A 155 -10.64 7.66 6.59
C TYR A 155 -10.73 6.63 5.48
N ASP A 156 -10.26 5.39 5.71
CA ASP A 156 -10.17 4.34 4.70
C ASP A 156 -9.41 4.81 3.46
N ALA A 157 -8.24 5.39 3.70
CA ALA A 157 -7.40 6.04 2.72
C ALA A 157 -5.98 5.45 2.71
N ILE A 158 -5.25 5.79 1.67
CA ILE A 158 -3.83 5.51 1.45
C ILE A 158 -3.05 6.77 1.79
N ALA A 159 -1.89 6.62 2.44
CA ALA A 159 -0.97 7.70 2.74
C ALA A 159 0.45 7.28 2.41
N LYS A 160 0.96 7.69 1.24
CA LYS A 160 2.31 7.34 0.79
C LYS A 160 2.96 8.44 -0.04
N PRO A 161 4.31 8.53 -0.02
CA PRO A 161 5.05 9.34 -0.97
C PRO A 161 5.07 8.65 -2.35
N VAL A 162 4.87 9.43 -3.39
CA VAL A 162 5.00 9.02 -4.80
C VAL A 162 5.80 10.12 -5.51
N GLU A 163 7.02 9.82 -5.88
CA GLU A 163 7.97 10.79 -6.46
C GLU A 163 8.18 12.02 -5.55
N ASP A 164 7.80 13.22 -6.00
CA ASP A 164 7.86 14.50 -5.28
C ASP A 164 6.56 14.83 -4.52
N ARG A 165 5.54 13.98 -4.63
CA ARG A 165 4.23 14.17 -4.03
C ARG A 165 4.02 13.24 -2.84
N PHE A 166 3.20 13.69 -1.91
CA PHE A 166 2.64 12.84 -0.88
C PHE A 166 1.14 12.67 -1.15
N VAL A 167 0.76 11.43 -1.47
CA VAL A 167 -0.61 11.09 -1.87
C VAL A 167 -1.42 10.67 -0.65
N PHE A 168 -2.63 11.25 -0.52
CA PHE A 168 -3.61 10.88 0.49
C PHE A 168 -4.98 10.73 -0.18
N VAL A 169 -5.36 9.51 -0.54
CA VAL A 169 -6.54 9.19 -1.37
C VAL A 169 -7.32 8.00 -0.82
N PRO A 170 -8.63 7.89 -1.08
CA PRO A 170 -9.41 6.71 -0.68
C PRO A 170 -8.85 5.42 -1.29
N ILE A 171 -8.95 4.31 -0.55
CA ILE A 171 -8.61 2.98 -1.06
C ILE A 171 -9.59 2.60 -2.17
N GLY A 172 -9.08 2.05 -3.29
CA GLY A 172 -9.90 1.62 -4.43
C GLY A 172 -10.31 2.76 -5.37
N GLN A 173 -9.63 3.89 -5.35
CA GLN A 173 -9.86 4.98 -6.32
C GLN A 173 -9.57 4.49 -7.75
N ARG A 174 -10.41 4.92 -8.72
CA ARG A 174 -10.32 4.46 -10.14
C ARG A 174 -9.34 5.24 -11.00
N SER A 175 -8.78 6.35 -10.52
CA SER A 175 -7.85 7.20 -11.27
C SER A 175 -6.64 7.60 -10.46
N THR A 176 -5.52 7.80 -11.13
CA THR A 176 -4.29 8.32 -10.53
C THR A 176 -4.44 9.78 -10.13
N SER A 177 -3.50 10.30 -9.32
CA SER A 177 -3.40 11.73 -8.97
C SER A 177 -3.27 12.68 -10.17
N SER A 178 -2.92 12.15 -11.35
CA SER A 178 -2.84 12.89 -12.62
C SER A 178 -4.09 12.75 -13.48
N GLY A 179 -5.15 12.06 -13.01
CA GLY A 179 -6.38 11.81 -13.75
C GLY A 179 -6.25 10.75 -14.86
N LYS A 180 -5.12 10.02 -14.91
CA LYS A 180 -4.95 8.89 -15.83
C LYS A 180 -5.61 7.65 -15.24
N ASP A 181 -6.12 6.77 -16.10
CA ASP A 181 -6.64 5.47 -15.67
C ASP A 181 -5.57 4.66 -14.95
N ILE A 182 -5.99 3.99 -13.90
CA ILE A 182 -5.13 3.07 -13.16
C ILE A 182 -4.82 1.88 -14.05
N GLN A 183 -3.55 1.47 -14.05
CA GLN A 183 -3.10 0.35 -14.85
C GLN A 183 -3.81 -0.95 -14.44
N SER A 184 -4.34 -1.67 -15.40
CA SER A 184 -5.01 -2.95 -15.20
C SER A 184 -4.24 -4.08 -15.88
N ILE A 185 -4.23 -5.25 -15.27
CA ILE A 185 -3.73 -6.49 -15.82
C ILE A 185 -4.89 -7.48 -15.94
N THR A 186 -4.95 -8.25 -17.00
CA THR A 186 -5.94 -9.31 -17.15
C THR A 186 -5.25 -10.66 -16.99
N LEU A 187 -5.85 -11.53 -16.20
CA LEU A 187 -5.43 -12.91 -16.00
C LEU A 187 -6.47 -13.85 -16.59
N SER A 188 -5.98 -14.90 -17.24
CA SER A 188 -6.77 -16.00 -17.77
C SER A 188 -6.25 -17.33 -17.23
N LEU A 189 -7.12 -18.31 -17.02
CA LEU A 189 -6.70 -19.66 -16.67
C LEU A 189 -6.10 -20.33 -17.90
N PRO A 190 -4.89 -20.92 -17.82
CA PRO A 190 -4.34 -21.74 -18.88
C PRO A 190 -5.19 -23.02 -19.09
N ASP A 191 -5.26 -23.51 -20.35
CA ASP A 191 -5.98 -24.76 -20.69
C ASP A 191 -5.51 -25.93 -19.82
N GLU A 192 -4.18 -26.04 -19.59
CA GLU A 192 -3.59 -26.99 -18.64
C GLU A 192 -3.02 -26.25 -17.42
N ASN A 193 -3.87 -25.93 -16.46
CA ASN A 193 -3.47 -25.22 -15.24
C ASN A 193 -2.95 -26.20 -14.17
N LYS A 194 -1.74 -26.73 -14.36
CA LYS A 194 -1.08 -27.63 -13.41
C LYS A 194 -0.07 -26.89 -12.57
N SER A 195 0.02 -27.20 -11.27
CA SER A 195 0.87 -26.50 -10.30
C SER A 195 2.37 -26.49 -10.63
N LEU A 196 2.85 -27.45 -11.43
CA LEU A 196 4.23 -27.54 -11.88
C LEU A 196 4.52 -26.71 -13.13
N ASN A 197 3.48 -26.21 -13.82
CA ASN A 197 3.67 -25.42 -15.03
C ASN A 197 4.11 -24.00 -14.69
N SER A 198 4.98 -23.44 -15.53
CA SER A 198 5.46 -22.06 -15.38
C SER A 198 4.34 -21.02 -15.50
N ASN A 199 3.27 -21.34 -16.26
CA ASN A 199 2.10 -20.51 -16.47
C ASN A 199 0.96 -20.78 -15.47
N PHE A 200 1.20 -21.60 -14.42
CA PHE A 200 0.18 -21.91 -13.41
C PHE A 200 -0.39 -20.66 -12.75
N VAL A 201 -1.71 -20.60 -12.67
CA VAL A 201 -2.46 -19.55 -11.97
C VAL A 201 -3.33 -20.18 -10.89
N ASN A 202 -3.29 -19.64 -9.69
CA ASN A 202 -4.16 -20.04 -8.59
C ASN A 202 -4.84 -18.82 -7.99
N VAL A 203 -6.11 -18.94 -7.69
CA VAL A 203 -6.90 -17.92 -6.99
C VAL A 203 -7.57 -18.58 -5.81
N SER A 204 -7.37 -18.02 -4.64
CA SER A 204 -8.03 -18.44 -3.40
C SER A 204 -8.56 -17.22 -2.67
N GLY A 205 -9.69 -17.35 -2.00
CA GLY A 205 -10.30 -16.25 -1.26
C GLY A 205 -11.42 -16.71 -0.36
N ASP A 206 -11.77 -15.88 0.59
CA ASP A 206 -12.93 -16.09 1.46
C ASP A 206 -14.15 -15.46 0.77
N LEU A 207 -15.20 -16.27 0.59
CA LEU A 207 -16.48 -15.84 0.00
C LEU A 207 -17.41 -15.25 1.06
N ASP A 208 -17.29 -15.72 2.29
CA ASP A 208 -18.16 -15.35 3.40
C ASP A 208 -17.40 -14.49 4.41
N GLY A 209 -17.77 -13.22 4.50
CA GLY A 209 -17.28 -12.33 5.57
C GLY A 209 -17.86 -12.75 6.93
N ARG A 210 -17.03 -12.86 7.96
CA ARG A 210 -17.49 -13.14 9.34
C ARG A 210 -18.43 -12.09 9.94
N ASN A 211 -18.64 -10.98 9.25
CA ASN A 211 -19.43 -9.84 9.71
C ASN A 211 -20.37 -9.38 8.60
N ASP A 212 -21.55 -9.99 8.54
CA ASP A 212 -22.62 -9.63 7.61
C ASP A 212 -23.34 -8.35 8.03
N PHE A 213 -22.59 -7.28 8.21
CA PHE A 213 -23.16 -5.96 8.43
C PHE A 213 -23.38 -5.27 7.09
N SER A 214 -24.63 -4.82 6.88
CA SER A 214 -25.03 -4.04 5.70
C SER A 214 -25.10 -2.53 5.99
N GLY A 215 -24.83 -2.14 7.23
CA GLY A 215 -24.81 -0.75 7.66
C GLY A 215 -23.86 -0.50 8.82
N VAL A 216 -23.62 0.78 9.11
CA VAL A 216 -22.77 1.24 10.19
C VAL A 216 -23.49 2.33 10.98
N LYS A 217 -23.34 2.31 12.31
CA LYS A 217 -23.85 3.32 13.23
C LYS A 217 -22.70 3.94 14.03
N ALA A 218 -22.73 5.25 14.15
CA ALA A 218 -21.85 6.00 15.05
C ALA A 218 -22.69 6.94 15.94
N PHE A 219 -22.10 7.32 17.06
CA PHE A 219 -22.70 8.33 17.95
C PHE A 219 -21.77 9.54 18.03
N TYR A 220 -22.37 10.71 18.22
CA TYR A 220 -21.66 11.95 18.47
C TYR A 220 -22.37 12.77 19.56
N LEU A 221 -21.61 13.67 20.17
CA LEU A 221 -22.18 14.66 21.10
C LEU A 221 -22.49 15.91 20.31
N ASP A 222 -23.76 16.33 20.33
CA ASP A 222 -24.16 17.60 19.71
C ASP A 222 -23.64 18.75 20.59
N PRO A 223 -22.81 19.65 20.04
CA PRO A 223 -22.25 20.74 20.81
C PRO A 223 -23.29 21.79 21.28
N THR A 224 -24.48 21.79 20.68
CA THR A 224 -25.52 22.76 21.01
C THR A 224 -26.33 22.41 22.25
N ASP A 225 -26.61 21.13 22.46
CA ASP A 225 -27.45 20.65 23.55
C ASP A 225 -26.80 19.56 24.42
N SER A 226 -25.55 19.22 24.10
CA SER A 226 -24.78 18.14 24.76
C SER A 226 -25.50 16.78 24.73
N SER A 227 -26.48 16.60 23.85
CA SER A 227 -27.17 15.34 23.67
C SER A 227 -26.35 14.37 22.81
N ARG A 228 -26.50 13.10 23.09
CA ARG A 228 -25.90 12.04 22.29
C ARG A 228 -26.83 11.69 21.13
N LYS A 229 -26.38 11.94 19.90
CA LYS A 229 -27.14 11.67 18.66
C LYS A 229 -26.53 10.53 17.89
N GLU A 230 -27.38 9.80 17.15
CA GLU A 230 -26.99 8.68 16.28
C GLU A 230 -26.94 9.11 14.83
N VAL A 231 -25.90 8.64 14.13
CA VAL A 231 -25.80 8.63 12.67
C VAL A 231 -25.76 7.19 12.24
N SER A 232 -26.53 6.84 11.20
CA SER A 232 -26.53 5.49 10.61
C SER A 232 -26.51 5.57 9.09
N ILE A 233 -25.69 4.71 8.45
CA ILE A 233 -25.54 4.63 7.00
C ILE A 233 -25.66 3.16 6.58
N GLY A 234 -26.35 2.91 5.45
CA GLY A 234 -26.67 1.55 4.99
C GLY A 234 -27.92 0.98 5.62
N THR A 235 -28.04 -0.34 5.64
CA THR A 235 -29.20 -1.09 6.14
C THR A 235 -28.81 -2.04 7.26
N ALA A 236 -29.81 -2.54 8.00
CA ALA A 236 -29.56 -3.55 9.02
C ALA A 236 -29.04 -4.87 8.39
N PRO A 237 -28.19 -5.63 9.10
CA PRO A 237 -27.69 -5.38 10.45
C PRO A 237 -26.58 -4.32 10.48
N PHE A 238 -26.56 -3.50 11.55
CA PHE A 238 -25.62 -2.41 11.68
C PHE A 238 -24.43 -2.75 12.58
N LYS A 239 -23.22 -2.45 12.11
CA LYS A 239 -22.01 -2.41 12.95
C LYS A 239 -21.97 -1.09 13.71
N ARG A 240 -21.86 -1.16 15.04
CA ARG A 240 -21.68 0.03 15.88
C ARG A 240 -20.20 0.38 16.02
N LEU A 241 -19.84 1.65 15.79
CA LEU A 241 -18.52 2.16 16.10
C LEU A 241 -18.37 2.40 17.60
N GLY A 242 -17.22 1.98 18.16
CA GLY A 242 -17.01 1.92 19.59
C GLY A 242 -16.78 3.27 20.28
N GLN A 243 -16.36 4.30 19.54
CA GLN A 243 -16.06 5.63 20.08
C GLN A 243 -17.03 6.67 19.55
N ASP A 244 -17.60 7.46 20.46
CA ASP A 244 -18.41 8.62 20.10
C ASP A 244 -17.53 9.66 19.39
N LYS A 245 -18.10 10.36 18.40
CA LYS A 245 -17.44 11.38 17.60
C LYS A 245 -17.73 12.77 18.18
N ASN A 246 -16.91 13.75 17.80
CA ASN A 246 -17.04 15.11 18.36
C ASN A 246 -18.20 15.89 17.71
N ASN A 247 -18.60 15.53 16.49
CA ASN A 247 -19.68 16.18 15.75
C ASN A 247 -20.30 15.22 14.73
N GLN A 248 -21.42 15.64 14.13
CA GLN A 248 -22.16 14.87 13.13
C GLN A 248 -21.30 14.53 11.90
N GLN A 249 -20.57 15.50 11.36
CA GLN A 249 -19.77 15.32 10.16
C GLN A 249 -18.68 14.26 10.36
N GLU A 250 -18.03 14.25 11.53
CA GLU A 250 -17.03 13.24 11.88
C GLU A 250 -17.67 11.86 12.02
N ALA A 251 -18.89 11.79 12.56
CA ALA A 251 -19.65 10.54 12.66
C ALA A 251 -20.05 10.00 11.29
N ASP A 252 -20.54 10.87 10.40
CA ASP A 252 -20.89 10.52 9.01
C ASP A 252 -19.68 9.96 8.26
N GLN A 253 -18.54 10.65 8.30
CA GLN A 253 -17.33 10.23 7.64
C GLN A 253 -16.80 8.88 8.17
N ALA A 254 -16.86 8.69 9.48
CA ALA A 254 -16.45 7.42 10.09
C ALA A 254 -17.38 6.27 9.68
N CYS A 255 -18.69 6.50 9.57
CA CYS A 255 -19.66 5.53 9.08
C CYS A 255 -19.39 5.18 7.61
N HIS A 256 -19.15 6.17 6.74
CA HIS A 256 -18.83 5.92 5.34
C HIS A 256 -17.51 5.14 5.17
N ALA A 257 -16.47 5.51 5.91
CA ALA A 257 -15.19 4.80 5.86
C ALA A 257 -15.33 3.34 6.30
N GLU A 258 -16.03 3.08 7.41
CA GLU A 258 -16.22 1.71 7.90
C GLU A 258 -17.15 0.90 7.01
N LEU A 259 -18.19 1.51 6.41
CA LEU A 259 -19.07 0.83 5.47
C LEU A 259 -18.31 0.39 4.21
N ARG A 260 -17.50 1.26 3.61
CA ARG A 260 -16.62 0.89 2.49
C ARG A 260 -15.69 -0.26 2.86
N LYS A 261 -15.12 -0.23 4.07
CA LYS A 261 -14.26 -1.30 4.57
C LYS A 261 -15.02 -2.62 4.73
N ILE A 262 -16.25 -2.60 5.26
CA ILE A 262 -17.11 -3.78 5.39
C ILE A 262 -17.45 -4.35 4.00
N GLN A 263 -17.81 -3.51 3.05
CA GLN A 263 -18.13 -3.93 1.68
C GLN A 263 -16.94 -4.59 0.97
N ARG A 264 -15.71 -4.23 1.33
CA ARG A 264 -14.50 -4.89 0.84
C ARG A 264 -14.10 -6.12 1.67
N GLN A 265 -14.51 -6.22 2.94
CA GLN A 265 -14.26 -7.40 3.78
C GLN A 265 -15.11 -8.59 3.32
N GLY A 266 -14.49 -9.72 3.04
CA GLY A 266 -15.17 -10.92 2.53
C GLY A 266 -15.10 -11.09 1.01
N ARG A 267 -14.43 -10.16 0.31
CA ARG A 267 -14.19 -10.25 -1.14
C ARG A 267 -12.70 -10.17 -1.48
N LYS A 268 -11.86 -10.60 -0.54
CA LYS A 268 -10.41 -10.62 -0.72
C LYS A 268 -9.96 -11.92 -1.33
N VAL A 269 -9.08 -11.80 -2.31
CA VAL A 269 -8.47 -12.95 -2.98
C VAL A 269 -6.95 -12.85 -2.90
N THR A 270 -6.32 -14.02 -2.82
CA THR A 270 -4.89 -14.20 -3.05
C THR A 270 -4.71 -14.85 -4.40
N ILE A 271 -3.98 -14.21 -5.29
CA ILE A 271 -3.73 -14.66 -6.65
C ILE A 271 -2.25 -15.00 -6.77
N GLN A 272 -1.94 -16.22 -7.19
CA GLN A 272 -0.60 -16.65 -7.55
C GLN A 272 -0.55 -16.85 -9.06
N ALA A 273 0.37 -16.18 -9.74
CA ALA A 273 0.49 -16.22 -11.20
C ALA A 273 1.95 -16.07 -11.64
N PRO A 274 2.26 -16.29 -12.93
CA PRO A 274 3.53 -15.85 -13.50
C PRO A 274 3.75 -14.37 -13.25
N ALA A 275 5.00 -13.98 -13.06
CA ALA A 275 5.33 -12.59 -12.78
C ALA A 275 4.96 -11.67 -13.96
N ILE A 276 4.36 -10.51 -13.68
CA ILE A 276 4.01 -9.47 -14.63
C ILE A 276 4.65 -8.16 -14.16
N ALA A 277 5.52 -7.58 -15.00
CA ALA A 277 6.29 -6.38 -14.64
C ALA A 277 5.42 -5.15 -14.38
N THR A 278 4.23 -5.11 -14.96
CA THR A 278 3.27 -4.00 -14.84
C THR A 278 2.25 -4.19 -13.72
N ALA A 279 2.39 -5.23 -12.90
CA ALA A 279 1.57 -5.40 -11.71
C ALA A 279 2.05 -4.45 -10.60
N PHE A 280 1.23 -3.49 -10.21
CA PHE A 280 1.50 -2.54 -9.13
C PHE A 280 0.40 -2.60 -8.07
N ALA A 281 0.76 -2.34 -6.83
CA ALA A 281 -0.23 -2.06 -5.81
C ALA A 281 -1.06 -0.82 -6.21
N GLU A 282 -2.34 -0.82 -5.84
CA GLU A 282 -3.34 0.16 -6.28
C GLU A 282 -3.75 0.04 -7.76
N GLY A 283 -3.10 -0.85 -8.54
CA GLY A 283 -3.55 -1.26 -9.85
C GLY A 283 -4.80 -2.13 -9.78
N HIS A 284 -5.30 -2.53 -10.94
CA HIS A 284 -6.43 -3.46 -11.03
C HIS A 284 -5.99 -4.79 -11.64
N VAL A 285 -6.58 -5.87 -11.16
CA VAL A 285 -6.50 -7.19 -11.79
C VAL A 285 -7.88 -7.64 -12.20
N ILE A 286 -8.02 -8.04 -13.44
CA ILE A 286 -9.26 -8.57 -14.03
C ILE A 286 -9.09 -10.08 -14.13
N LEU A 287 -9.98 -10.83 -13.47
CA LEU A 287 -10.12 -12.26 -13.66
C LEU A 287 -11.21 -12.47 -14.68
N ASP A 288 -10.85 -12.96 -15.87
CA ASP A 288 -11.75 -13.07 -17.01
C ASP A 288 -12.72 -14.28 -16.95
N SER A 289 -13.45 -14.52 -18.03
CA SER A 289 -14.46 -15.59 -18.11
C SER A 289 -13.89 -17.01 -18.10
N SER A 290 -12.58 -17.21 -18.16
CA SER A 290 -11.93 -18.51 -18.01
C SER A 290 -11.96 -19.02 -16.55
N PHE A 291 -12.12 -18.11 -15.58
CA PHE A 291 -12.26 -18.48 -14.17
C PHE A 291 -13.69 -18.90 -13.82
N PRO A 292 -13.89 -19.68 -12.73
CA PRO A 292 -15.21 -19.90 -12.17
C PRO A 292 -15.93 -18.59 -11.86
N SER A 293 -17.23 -18.51 -12.10
CA SER A 293 -18.04 -17.28 -11.96
C SER A 293 -17.87 -16.59 -10.59
N VAL A 294 -17.65 -17.37 -9.54
CA VAL A 294 -17.41 -16.89 -8.18
C VAL A 294 -16.14 -16.07 -8.05
N ALA A 295 -15.15 -16.31 -8.92
CA ALA A 295 -13.86 -15.61 -8.90
C ALA A 295 -13.75 -14.52 -9.98
N GLN A 296 -14.66 -14.48 -10.97
CA GLN A 296 -14.64 -13.48 -12.03
C GLN A 296 -14.85 -12.07 -11.48
N GLY A 297 -14.22 -11.10 -12.10
CA GLY A 297 -14.45 -9.69 -11.78
C GLY A 297 -13.18 -8.84 -11.81
N THR A 298 -13.36 -7.57 -11.46
CA THR A 298 -12.27 -6.60 -11.34
C THR A 298 -11.92 -6.40 -9.88
N TYR A 299 -10.66 -6.57 -9.54
CA TYR A 299 -10.15 -6.45 -8.19
C TYR A 299 -9.13 -5.31 -8.11
N SER A 300 -9.18 -4.53 -7.04
CA SER A 300 -8.13 -3.58 -6.68
C SER A 300 -6.99 -4.34 -6.01
N ILE A 301 -5.78 -4.15 -6.47
CA ILE A 301 -4.58 -4.82 -5.95
C ILE A 301 -4.15 -4.12 -4.64
N ASP A 302 -4.23 -4.83 -3.54
CA ASP A 302 -3.80 -4.34 -2.22
C ASP A 302 -2.28 -4.46 -2.05
N SER A 303 -1.69 -5.56 -2.54
CA SER A 303 -0.23 -5.74 -2.53
C SER A 303 0.23 -6.67 -3.65
N VAL A 304 1.47 -6.45 -4.09
CA VAL A 304 2.18 -7.26 -5.07
C VAL A 304 3.47 -7.77 -4.47
N SER A 305 3.68 -9.09 -4.48
CA SER A 305 4.97 -9.69 -4.16
C SER A 305 5.50 -10.41 -5.40
N LEU A 306 6.59 -9.90 -5.94
CA LEU A 306 7.31 -10.47 -7.08
C LEU A 306 8.56 -11.19 -6.56
N SER A 307 8.82 -12.39 -7.01
CA SER A 307 9.99 -13.16 -6.62
C SER A 307 10.73 -13.73 -7.83
N GLY A 308 12.03 -13.93 -7.68
CA GLY A 308 12.85 -14.47 -8.73
C GLY A 308 14.07 -15.25 -8.23
N ALA A 309 14.63 -16.05 -9.14
CA ALA A 309 15.88 -16.76 -8.95
C ALA A 309 16.93 -16.22 -9.95
N GLY A 310 18.15 -15.91 -9.47
CA GLY A 310 19.08 -15.10 -10.23
C GLY A 310 18.42 -13.80 -10.67
N LYS A 311 18.61 -13.39 -11.92
CA LYS A 311 17.96 -12.18 -12.46
C LYS A 311 16.52 -12.42 -12.92
N GLN A 312 16.07 -13.68 -13.04
CA GLN A 312 14.78 -14.01 -13.63
C GLN A 312 13.66 -13.91 -12.59
N ALA A 313 12.62 -13.15 -12.91
CA ALA A 313 11.38 -13.20 -12.16
C ALA A 313 10.60 -14.48 -12.50
N THR A 314 10.11 -15.14 -11.48
CA THR A 314 9.44 -16.45 -11.64
C THR A 314 7.97 -16.36 -11.33
N ARG A 315 7.60 -15.74 -10.23
CA ARG A 315 6.22 -15.74 -9.71
C ARG A 315 5.83 -14.39 -9.15
N MET A 316 4.52 -14.12 -9.19
CA MET A 316 3.92 -13.07 -8.40
C MET A 316 2.82 -13.62 -7.49
N THR A 317 2.65 -12.98 -6.36
CA THR A 317 1.51 -13.15 -5.48
C THR A 317 0.85 -11.79 -5.29
N LEU A 318 -0.43 -11.71 -5.63
CA LEU A 318 -1.25 -10.53 -5.42
C LEU A 318 -2.21 -10.78 -4.26
N GLN A 319 -2.37 -9.81 -3.39
CA GLN A 319 -3.56 -9.69 -2.56
C GLN A 319 -4.45 -8.63 -3.18
N ALA A 320 -5.69 -8.94 -3.42
CA ALA A 320 -6.60 -8.06 -4.10
C ALA A 320 -8.01 -8.14 -3.50
N THR A 321 -8.74 -7.05 -3.63
CA THR A 321 -10.10 -6.90 -3.10
C THR A 321 -11.05 -6.63 -4.25
N LEU A 322 -12.16 -7.39 -4.35
CA LEU A 322 -13.17 -7.21 -5.38
C LEU A 322 -13.74 -5.79 -5.32
N MET A 323 -13.75 -5.12 -6.45
CA MET A 323 -14.36 -3.80 -6.56
C MET A 323 -15.88 -3.95 -6.63
N GLY A 324 -16.62 -3.18 -5.84
CA GLY A 324 -18.06 -3.07 -5.99
C GLY A 324 -18.43 -2.44 -7.34
N GLU A 325 -19.53 -2.88 -7.91
CA GLU A 325 -20.14 -2.28 -9.08
C GLU A 325 -20.56 -0.82 -8.82
#